data_bb243c70d332bf89c1943444bb0d2c98
#
_entry.id   bb243c70d332bf89c1943444bb0d2c98
#
_cell.length_a   1.000
_cell.length_b   1.000
_cell.length_c   1.000
_cell.angle_alpha   90.00
_cell.angle_beta   90.00
_cell.angle_gamma   90.00
#
_symmetry.space_group_name_H-M   'P 1'
#
loop_
_entity.id
_entity.type
_entity.pdbx_description
1 polymer ?
#
loop_
_entity_poly.entity_id
_entity_poly.type
_entity_poly.pdbx_seq_one_letter_code
_entity_poly.pdbx_strand_id
1 'polypeptide(L)'
;MPNSPKDNLLRIQRILTGWQTLAPGKSFGGMTLAQFQAAVQPSLDTRQNLDTLEDQIKQQQANRDSADEVSLTKAQQVVNGVLADPTEGPDSALYESFGYTPKRDRESGLTRKSKKMGTK
;
A
#
# COMPACT_ATOMS: atom_id res chain seq x y z
N MET A 1 -26.80 1.13 19.02
CA MET A 1 -25.80 1.61 18.04
C MET A 1 -24.41 1.22 18.46
N PRO A 2 -23.68 0.56 17.59
CA PRO A 2 -22.28 0.30 17.91
C PRO A 2 -21.48 1.59 17.84
N ASN A 3 -20.61 1.78 18.80
CA ASN A 3 -19.70 2.90 18.81
C ASN A 3 -18.54 2.63 17.85
N SER A 4 -17.85 3.68 17.45
CA SER A 4 -16.66 3.52 16.64
C SER A 4 -15.58 2.79 17.44
N PRO A 5 -14.62 2.14 16.77
CA PRO A 5 -13.50 1.50 17.48
C PRO A 5 -12.75 2.46 18.41
N LYS A 6 -12.61 3.72 18.00
CA LYS A 6 -11.96 4.73 18.82
C LYS A 6 -12.75 5.00 20.11
N ASP A 7 -14.07 5.10 19.99
CA ASP A 7 -14.94 5.31 21.15
C ASP A 7 -14.91 4.12 22.07
N ASN A 8 -14.88 2.91 21.53
CA ASN A 8 -14.80 1.68 22.31
C ASN A 8 -13.50 1.63 23.10
N LEU A 9 -12.39 1.96 22.47
CA LEU A 9 -11.09 1.98 23.14
C LEU A 9 -11.09 3.00 24.28
N LEU A 10 -11.61 4.18 24.03
CA LEU A 10 -11.65 5.25 25.00
C LEU A 10 -12.46 4.82 26.23
N ARG A 11 -13.60 4.19 26.01
CA ARG A 11 -14.45 3.68 27.09
C ARG A 11 -13.73 2.62 27.91
N ILE A 12 -13.07 1.67 27.26
CA ILE A 12 -12.32 0.62 27.95
C ILE A 12 -11.22 1.25 28.82
N GLN A 13 -10.47 2.18 28.26
CA GLN A 13 -9.36 2.83 28.95
C GLN A 13 -9.86 3.65 30.16
N ARG A 14 -10.98 4.35 30.01
CA ARG A 14 -11.55 5.13 31.11
C ARG A 14 -12.00 4.24 32.27
N ILE A 15 -12.59 3.11 31.94
CA ILE A 15 -13.04 2.16 33.00
C ILE A 15 -11.82 1.59 33.73
N LEU A 16 -10.79 1.16 32.97
CA LEU A 16 -9.56 0.63 33.56
C LEU A 16 -8.90 1.67 34.47
N THR A 17 -8.70 2.87 33.95
CA THR A 17 -8.03 3.93 34.70
C THR A 17 -8.82 4.32 35.96
N GLY A 18 -10.13 4.49 35.82
CA GLY A 18 -10.96 4.85 36.94
C GLY A 18 -10.96 3.77 38.02
N TRP A 19 -11.07 2.52 37.62
CA TRP A 19 -11.06 1.41 38.55
C TRP A 19 -9.72 1.30 39.27
N GLN A 20 -8.61 1.39 38.51
CA GLN A 20 -7.27 1.33 39.09
C GLN A 20 -6.99 2.48 40.04
N THR A 21 -7.51 3.67 39.74
CA THR A 21 -7.21 4.87 40.49
C THR A 21 -8.09 5.00 41.75
N LEU A 22 -9.37 4.67 41.62
CA LEU A 22 -10.34 4.98 42.65
C LEU A 22 -10.81 3.79 43.50
N ALA A 23 -10.76 2.56 42.96
CA ALA A 23 -11.26 1.41 43.69
C ALA A 23 -10.53 0.11 43.30
N PRO A 24 -9.17 0.08 43.33
CA PRO A 24 -8.44 -1.08 42.83
C PRO A 24 -8.70 -2.37 43.61
N GLY A 25 -9.09 -2.29 44.83
CA GLY A 25 -9.34 -3.48 45.66
C GLY A 25 -10.75 -4.00 45.63
N LYS A 26 -11.64 -3.34 44.89
CA LYS A 26 -13.05 -3.74 44.85
C LYS A 26 -13.36 -4.51 43.57
N SER A 27 -14.36 -5.39 43.70
CA SER A 27 -14.90 -6.15 42.56
C SER A 27 -16.24 -5.57 42.16
N PHE A 28 -16.50 -5.54 40.86
CA PHE A 28 -17.76 -5.05 40.34
C PHE A 28 -18.21 -6.00 39.19
N GLY A 29 -19.52 -6.16 39.09
CA GLY A 29 -20.08 -6.99 38.03
C GLY A 29 -19.60 -8.43 38.03
N GLY A 30 -19.25 -8.93 39.22
CA GLY A 30 -18.76 -10.30 39.35
C GLY A 30 -17.30 -10.47 38.97
N MET A 31 -16.55 -9.38 38.76
CA MET A 31 -15.16 -9.44 38.33
C MET A 31 -14.26 -8.62 39.24
N THR A 32 -13.03 -9.10 39.38
CA THR A 32 -11.96 -8.28 39.97
C THR A 32 -11.38 -7.42 38.88
N LEU A 33 -10.59 -6.41 39.26
CA LEU A 33 -9.89 -5.58 38.28
C LEU A 33 -8.99 -6.42 37.39
N ALA A 34 -8.26 -7.38 37.95
CA ALA A 34 -7.38 -8.26 37.19
C ALA A 34 -8.17 -9.07 36.16
N GLN A 35 -9.36 -9.56 36.53
CA GLN A 35 -10.21 -10.31 35.61
C GLN A 35 -10.70 -9.44 34.45
N PHE A 36 -11.08 -8.19 34.76
CA PHE A 36 -11.49 -7.25 33.73
C PHE A 36 -10.33 -6.90 32.79
N GLN A 37 -9.14 -6.67 33.34
CA GLN A 37 -7.94 -6.41 32.54
C GLN A 37 -7.69 -7.55 31.57
N ALA A 38 -7.79 -8.80 32.06
CA ALA A 38 -7.59 -9.96 31.20
C ALA A 38 -8.66 -10.06 30.13
N ALA A 39 -9.90 -9.72 30.49
CA ALA A 39 -11.03 -9.81 29.55
C ALA A 39 -10.91 -8.80 28.41
N VAL A 40 -10.34 -7.63 28.64
CA VAL A 40 -10.22 -6.59 27.61
C VAL A 40 -8.89 -6.62 26.89
N GLN A 41 -7.94 -7.41 27.36
CA GLN A 41 -6.61 -7.47 26.76
C GLN A 41 -6.64 -7.80 25.26
N PRO A 42 -7.46 -8.76 24.77
CA PRO A 42 -7.54 -9.00 23.33
C PRO A 42 -7.92 -7.77 22.52
N SER A 43 -8.77 -6.89 23.05
CA SER A 43 -9.12 -5.64 22.36
C SER A 43 -7.92 -4.73 22.19
N LEU A 44 -7.07 -4.66 23.22
CA LEU A 44 -5.87 -3.82 23.18
C LEU A 44 -4.81 -4.43 22.27
N ASP A 45 -4.61 -5.75 22.39
CA ASP A 45 -3.61 -6.47 21.57
C ASP A 45 -3.95 -6.42 20.10
N THR A 46 -5.23 -6.58 19.77
CA THR A 46 -5.68 -6.54 18.37
C THR A 46 -5.40 -5.18 17.74
N ARG A 47 -5.62 -4.11 18.51
CA ARG A 47 -5.34 -2.76 18.03
C ARG A 47 -3.85 -2.55 17.78
N GLN A 48 -3.02 -3.05 18.68
CA GLN A 48 -1.57 -2.97 18.50
C GLN A 48 -1.13 -3.76 17.28
N ASN A 49 -1.72 -4.94 17.07
CA ASN A 49 -1.42 -5.76 15.89
C ASN A 49 -1.82 -5.04 14.61
N LEU A 50 -2.97 -4.35 14.62
CA LEU A 50 -3.42 -3.58 13.45
C LEU A 50 -2.43 -2.45 13.14
N ASP A 51 -1.95 -1.74 14.15
CA ASP A 51 -0.96 -0.68 13.96
C ASP A 51 0.32 -1.23 13.34
N THR A 52 0.78 -2.39 13.85
CA THR A 52 1.98 -3.05 13.31
C THR A 52 1.77 -3.45 11.85
N LEU A 53 0.61 -4.01 11.52
CA LEU A 53 0.30 -4.41 10.15
C LEU A 53 0.23 -3.21 9.22
N GLU A 54 -0.34 -2.09 9.69
CA GLU A 54 -0.37 -0.86 8.90
C GLU A 54 1.04 -0.34 8.60
N ASP A 55 1.92 -0.39 9.60
CA ASP A 55 3.32 0.00 9.42
C ASP A 55 4.02 -0.93 8.43
N GLN A 56 3.75 -2.24 8.52
CA GLN A 56 4.30 -3.22 7.59
C GLN A 56 3.82 -2.99 6.17
N ILE A 57 2.54 -2.63 6.00
CA ILE A 57 1.99 -2.31 4.68
C ILE A 57 2.71 -1.10 4.09
N LYS A 58 2.91 -0.05 4.88
CA LYS A 58 3.62 1.15 4.43
C LYS A 58 5.05 0.80 4.02
N GLN A 59 5.71 -0.03 4.82
CA GLN A 59 7.07 -0.46 4.53
C GLN A 59 7.13 -1.24 3.22
N GLN A 60 6.18 -2.15 3.02
CA GLN A 60 6.14 -2.94 1.79
C GLN A 60 5.80 -2.08 0.58
N GLN A 61 4.96 -1.08 0.73
CA GLN A 61 4.67 -0.15 -0.35
C GLN A 61 5.92 0.62 -0.76
N ALA A 62 6.72 1.06 0.22
CA ALA A 62 7.99 1.75 -0.06
C ALA A 62 8.97 0.79 -0.74
N ASN A 63 9.03 -0.45 -0.27
CA ASN A 63 9.89 -1.47 -0.87
C ASN A 63 9.49 -1.75 -2.33
N ARG A 64 8.19 -1.84 -2.59
CA ARG A 64 7.67 -2.04 -3.94
C ARG A 64 8.07 -0.87 -4.84
N ASP A 65 7.88 0.35 -4.38
CA ASP A 65 8.21 1.53 -5.17
C ASP A 65 9.69 1.59 -5.50
N SER A 66 10.54 1.26 -4.53
CA SER A 66 12.00 1.21 -4.76
C SER A 66 12.36 0.09 -5.74
N ALA A 67 11.75 -1.08 -5.59
CA ALA A 67 12.00 -2.21 -6.47
C ALA A 67 11.54 -1.89 -7.90
N ASP A 68 10.38 -1.24 -8.03
CA ASP A 68 9.85 -0.83 -9.35
C ASP A 68 10.80 0.14 -10.04
N GLU A 69 11.37 1.07 -9.28
CA GLU A 69 12.31 2.05 -9.83
C GLU A 69 13.52 1.34 -10.46
N VAL A 70 14.09 0.39 -9.75
CA VAL A 70 15.21 -0.40 -10.27
C VAL A 70 14.77 -1.23 -11.47
N SER A 71 13.61 -1.88 -11.36
CA SER A 71 13.08 -2.73 -12.43
C SER A 71 12.83 -1.94 -13.71
N LEU A 72 12.24 -0.75 -13.59
CA LEU A 72 11.96 0.09 -14.76
C LEU A 72 13.24 0.62 -15.41
N THR A 73 14.25 0.91 -14.59
CA THR A 73 15.56 1.29 -15.14
C THR A 73 16.15 0.14 -15.96
N LYS A 74 16.08 -1.07 -15.44
CA LYS A 74 16.57 -2.25 -16.16
C LYS A 74 15.74 -2.53 -17.41
N ALA A 75 14.42 -2.36 -17.30
CA ALA A 75 13.52 -2.53 -18.43
C ALA A 75 13.87 -1.56 -19.56
N GLN A 76 14.17 -0.30 -19.21
CA GLN A 76 14.55 0.68 -20.22
C GLN A 76 15.86 0.31 -20.90
N GLN A 77 16.81 -0.24 -20.15
CA GLN A 77 18.07 -0.73 -20.72
C GLN A 77 17.80 -1.84 -21.74
N VAL A 78 16.89 -2.75 -21.41
CA VAL A 78 16.50 -3.84 -22.33
C VAL A 78 15.86 -3.28 -23.60
N VAL A 79 14.93 -2.35 -23.45
CA VAL A 79 14.27 -1.72 -24.60
C VAL A 79 15.30 -1.04 -25.49
N ASN A 80 16.22 -0.29 -24.89
CA ASN A 80 17.27 0.39 -25.65
C ASN A 80 18.16 -0.62 -26.39
N GLY A 81 18.45 -1.74 -25.74
CA GLY A 81 19.21 -2.82 -26.35
C GLY A 81 18.51 -3.44 -27.57
N VAL A 82 17.20 -3.62 -27.45
CA VAL A 82 16.39 -4.14 -28.55
C VAL A 82 16.42 -3.17 -29.75
N LEU A 83 16.23 -1.87 -29.45
CA LEU A 83 16.23 -0.85 -30.50
C LEU A 83 17.56 -0.77 -31.23
N ALA A 84 18.65 -1.03 -30.53
CA ALA A 84 20.00 -0.97 -31.09
C ALA A 84 20.43 -2.29 -31.72
N ASP A 85 19.66 -3.35 -31.56
CA ASP A 85 20.04 -4.68 -32.08
C ASP A 85 19.85 -4.75 -33.57
N PRO A 86 20.88 -5.18 -34.33
CA PRO A 86 20.78 -5.24 -35.78
C PRO A 86 19.77 -6.27 -36.32
N THR A 87 19.40 -7.27 -35.50
CA THR A 87 18.44 -8.28 -35.93
C THR A 87 17.02 -8.03 -35.40
N GLU A 88 16.85 -7.10 -34.46
CA GLU A 88 15.53 -6.77 -33.91
C GLU A 88 15.10 -5.37 -34.30
N GLY A 89 15.41 -4.38 -33.49
CA GLY A 89 15.12 -2.99 -33.78
C GLY A 89 13.69 -2.56 -33.53
N PRO A 90 13.34 -1.33 -33.97
CA PRO A 90 12.05 -0.70 -33.58
C PRO A 90 10.82 -1.27 -34.29
N ASP A 91 11.01 -2.12 -35.29
CA ASP A 91 9.91 -2.76 -36.03
C ASP A 91 9.78 -4.24 -35.72
N SER A 92 10.57 -4.76 -34.80
CA SER A 92 10.57 -6.19 -34.49
C SER A 92 9.29 -6.59 -33.72
N ALA A 93 8.95 -7.86 -33.83
CA ALA A 93 7.88 -8.46 -33.07
C ALA A 93 8.20 -8.39 -31.56
N LEU A 94 9.47 -8.49 -31.20
CA LEU A 94 9.91 -8.40 -29.83
C LEU A 94 9.60 -7.03 -29.24
N TYR A 95 9.95 -5.97 -29.95
CA TYR A 95 9.66 -4.61 -29.49
C TYR A 95 8.15 -4.40 -29.32
N GLU A 96 7.37 -4.86 -30.28
CA GLU A 96 5.92 -4.77 -30.23
C GLU A 96 5.36 -5.57 -29.05
N SER A 97 5.95 -6.73 -28.75
CA SER A 97 5.51 -7.57 -27.63
C SER A 97 5.69 -6.90 -26.29
N PHE A 98 6.61 -5.92 -26.20
CA PHE A 98 6.82 -5.15 -24.98
C PHE A 98 5.74 -4.07 -24.75
N GLY A 99 4.82 -3.94 -25.69
CA GLY A 99 3.74 -2.97 -25.58
C GLY A 99 3.99 -1.67 -26.33
N TYR A 100 5.04 -1.60 -27.10
CA TYR A 100 5.37 -0.39 -27.85
C TYR A 100 4.82 -0.47 -29.26
N THR A 101 4.54 0.69 -29.84
CA THR A 101 4.09 0.78 -31.22
C THR A 101 5.33 0.74 -32.14
N PRO A 102 5.36 -0.17 -33.12
CA PRO A 102 6.48 -0.20 -34.06
C PRO A 102 6.65 1.14 -34.74
N LYS A 103 7.90 1.47 -35.10
CA LYS A 103 8.24 2.73 -35.74
C LYS A 103 7.42 2.97 -37.01
N ARG A 104 7.24 1.92 -37.79
CA ARG A 104 6.49 2.02 -39.05
C ARG A 104 5.05 2.47 -38.84
N ASP A 105 4.43 2.08 -37.71
CA ASP A 105 3.03 2.43 -37.39
C ASP A 105 2.93 3.83 -36.80
N ARG A 106 3.98 4.25 -36.07
CA ARG A 106 3.98 5.59 -35.49
C ARG A 106 4.06 6.68 -36.55
N GLU A 107 4.76 6.42 -37.63
CA GLU A 107 4.90 7.40 -38.72
C GLU A 107 3.55 7.76 -39.33
N SER A 108 2.67 6.79 -39.45
CA SER A 108 1.37 7.04 -40.08
C SER A 108 0.43 7.81 -39.15
N GLY A 109 0.72 7.84 -37.86
CA GLY A 109 -0.13 8.54 -36.90
C GLY A 109 0.24 9.98 -36.66
N LEU A 110 1.33 10.43 -37.31
CA LEU A 110 1.83 11.74 -36.97
C LEU A 110 1.22 12.82 -37.78
N THR A 111 0.79 13.40 -37.83
CA THR A 111 0.45 14.47 -38.65
C THR A 111 -0.05 15.67 -37.91
N ARG A 112 0.90 15.07 -37.46
CA ARG A 112 0.82 15.66 -37.06
C ARG A 112 0.47 16.07 -36.17
N LYS A 113 0.69 16.31 -35.63
CA LYS A 113 0.50 16.46 -35.13
C LYS A 113 0.19 16.80 -34.54
N SER A 114 0.44 17.63 -34.68
CA SER A 114 0.15 17.71 -34.64
C SER A 114 -0.24 18.08 -34.03
N LYS A 115 -0.34 18.73 -34.09
CA LYS A 115 -0.87 18.80 -34.04
C LYS A 115 -1.42 18.81 -33.33
N LYS A 116 -1.39 19.50 -33.29
CA LYS A 116 -1.98 19.29 -33.14
C LYS A 116 -2.37 19.00 -32.68
N MET A 117 -2.19 19.79 -32.51
CA MET A 117 -2.70 19.25 -32.64
C MET A 117 -3.00 18.74 -32.69
N GLY A 118 -2.74 19.53 -32.47
CA GLY A 118 -3.07 18.58 -33.12
C GLY A 118 -3.21 18.28 -33.22
N THR A 119 -3.13 18.73 -33.35
CA THR A 119 -3.36 18.02 -34.12
C THR A 119 -3.32 17.78 -34.23
N LYS A 120 -3.74 17.78 -33.79
CA LYS A 120 -3.68 17.19 -34.50
C LYS A 120 -3.68 16.95 -34.53
#